data_440291c7736fec8ba278fb1d807c5107
#
_entry.id   440291c7736fec8ba278fb1d807c5107
#
_cell.length_a   1.000
_cell.length_b   1.000
_cell.length_c   1.000
_cell.angle_alpha   90.00
_cell.angle_beta   90.00
_cell.angle_gamma   90.00
#
_symmetry.space_group_name_H-M   'P 1'
#
loop_
_entity.id
_entity.type
_entity.pdbx_description
1 polymer ?
#
loop_
_entity_poly.entity_id
_entity_poly.type
_entity_poly.pdbx_seq_one_letter_code
_entity_poly.pdbx_strand_id
1 'polypeptide(L)'
;MSGLNIIKRGTTWQYRFDVAKVDGKRKQVSKGGFKTRKEAQDAGTLALAKYNREGTYQQESFLSVSDYLDLWFNQYCKIHLKYNTQLGYYRIIENHLKPAFGSFYLKHLYPSLIQEFINSLKLKGFSKSSIGGILSTLSCALKYAVEPLNYLQVNPCLHVLIPKFYVVRTKKRYVITSSDIKKILERFPEGNPWHIPLLLGYHTGLRIGEVFALTWKDINFEERTLSVNKQVIKRNYGMSPLKTLSTLGKKEEKSGWYFETTKTLSSKRIIHLDSLVLSALLKEKERQFRNKERYGEHYTLIHTKEELNEKGDKIYRLVEQEQGIPVFLPTVEMICVRDNGEYASTDSFKYCARVIHNELKIAFNYHSLRHTHATILIQEGANIKDVQERLGHAYASTTLDSYTHNTQQMREESVSLFEKHLTSYVYKVCTDRDE
;
A
#
# COMPACT_ATOMS: atom_id res chain seq x y z
N MET A 1 -45.01 -27.17 0.76
CA MET A 1 -44.26 -26.80 -0.47
C MET A 1 -44.95 -25.59 -1.09
N SER A 2 -44.26 -24.48 -1.27
CA SER A 2 -44.83 -23.28 -1.90
C SER A 2 -45.05 -23.54 -3.38
N GLY A 3 -46.32 -23.67 -3.79
CA GLY A 3 -46.66 -23.93 -5.17
C GLY A 3 -46.38 -22.73 -6.09
N LEU A 4 -45.81 -23.00 -7.26
CA LEU A 4 -45.64 -22.00 -8.32
C LEU A 4 -46.99 -21.70 -8.94
N ASN A 5 -47.45 -20.47 -8.91
CA ASN A 5 -48.69 -20.02 -9.55
C ASN A 5 -48.39 -19.18 -10.78
N ILE A 6 -49.03 -19.54 -11.92
CA ILE A 6 -48.99 -18.81 -13.19
C ILE A 6 -50.31 -18.11 -13.42
N ILE A 7 -50.29 -16.79 -13.54
CA ILE A 7 -51.49 -15.95 -13.64
C ILE A 7 -51.41 -15.10 -14.91
N LYS A 8 -52.51 -15.00 -15.65
CA LYS A 8 -52.65 -14.09 -16.79
C LYS A 8 -53.07 -12.71 -16.28
N ARG A 9 -52.37 -11.64 -16.71
CA ARG A 9 -52.73 -10.26 -16.44
C ARG A 9 -52.81 -9.50 -17.77
N GLY A 10 -54.03 -9.20 -18.16
CA GLY A 10 -54.27 -8.58 -19.48
C GLY A 10 -53.71 -9.43 -20.63
N THR A 11 -52.79 -8.85 -21.40
CA THR A 11 -52.10 -9.51 -22.52
C THR A 11 -50.88 -10.31 -22.17
N THR A 12 -50.41 -10.25 -20.89
CA THR A 12 -49.16 -10.88 -20.45
C THR A 12 -49.40 -11.88 -19.33
N TRP A 13 -48.39 -12.76 -19.12
CA TRP A 13 -48.37 -13.74 -18.05
C TRP A 13 -47.39 -13.36 -16.95
N GLN A 14 -47.66 -13.79 -15.70
CA GLN A 14 -46.77 -13.66 -14.57
C GLN A 14 -46.71 -14.97 -13.77
N TYR A 15 -45.55 -15.21 -13.13
CA TYR A 15 -45.44 -16.23 -12.10
C TYR A 15 -45.48 -15.60 -10.72
N ARG A 16 -45.89 -16.40 -9.70
CA ARG A 16 -45.89 -16.05 -8.29
C ARG A 16 -45.62 -17.27 -7.43
N PHE A 17 -44.79 -17.14 -6.39
CA PHE A 17 -44.61 -18.17 -5.37
C PHE A 17 -44.34 -17.53 -4.00
N ASP A 18 -44.59 -18.32 -2.93
CA ASP A 18 -44.36 -17.86 -1.56
C ASP A 18 -42.90 -18.01 -1.15
N VAL A 19 -42.39 -17.02 -0.44
CA VAL A 19 -41.07 -17.03 0.21
C VAL A 19 -41.26 -17.04 1.74
N ALA A 20 -40.14 -17.07 2.48
CA ALA A 20 -40.16 -17.07 3.93
C ALA A 20 -41.02 -15.93 4.50
N LYS A 21 -41.79 -16.22 5.56
CA LYS A 21 -42.58 -15.21 6.26
C LYS A 21 -41.65 -14.21 6.94
N VAL A 22 -41.98 -12.93 6.85
CA VAL A 22 -41.25 -11.86 7.56
C VAL A 22 -42.24 -11.27 8.58
N ASP A 23 -41.87 -11.19 9.86
CA ASP A 23 -42.69 -10.76 10.97
C ASP A 23 -44.07 -11.48 11.03
N GLY A 24 -44.07 -12.79 10.73
CA GLY A 24 -45.28 -13.61 10.68
C GLY A 24 -46.16 -13.37 9.46
N LYS A 25 -45.86 -12.38 8.62
CA LYS A 25 -46.63 -12.04 7.44
C LYS A 25 -46.15 -12.81 6.20
N ARG A 26 -47.12 -13.24 5.39
CA ARG A 26 -46.88 -13.92 4.11
C ARG A 26 -46.19 -12.95 3.13
N LYS A 27 -45.07 -13.36 2.59
CA LYS A 27 -44.35 -12.62 1.56
C LYS A 27 -44.30 -13.45 0.27
N GLN A 28 -44.55 -12.79 -0.86
CA GLN A 28 -44.61 -13.45 -2.18
C GLN A 28 -43.65 -12.77 -3.17
N VAL A 29 -43.04 -13.57 -3.99
CA VAL A 29 -42.28 -13.12 -5.16
C VAL A 29 -43.14 -13.28 -6.39
N SER A 30 -43.21 -12.24 -7.22
CA SER A 30 -43.90 -12.27 -8.51
C SER A 30 -43.11 -11.54 -9.59
N LYS A 31 -43.11 -12.04 -10.82
CA LYS A 31 -42.53 -11.37 -11.99
C LYS A 31 -43.50 -11.59 -13.18
N GLY A 32 -43.85 -10.49 -13.85
CA GLY A 32 -44.75 -10.48 -14.99
C GLY A 32 -44.06 -10.03 -16.29
N GLY A 33 -44.85 -9.81 -17.34
CA GLY A 33 -44.38 -9.35 -18.65
C GLY A 33 -44.04 -10.45 -19.64
N PHE A 34 -44.33 -11.72 -19.32
CA PHE A 34 -44.10 -12.84 -20.25
C PHE A 34 -45.20 -12.88 -21.33
N LYS A 35 -44.79 -13.15 -22.57
CA LYS A 35 -45.72 -13.21 -23.70
C LYS A 35 -46.57 -14.49 -23.69
N THR A 36 -46.01 -15.58 -23.20
CA THR A 36 -46.69 -16.88 -23.15
C THR A 36 -46.73 -17.46 -21.74
N ARG A 37 -47.73 -18.35 -21.49
CA ARG A 37 -47.83 -19.10 -20.23
C ARG A 37 -46.62 -19.97 -19.98
N LYS A 38 -46.06 -20.58 -21.06
CA LYS A 38 -44.90 -21.45 -20.98
C LYS A 38 -43.65 -20.68 -20.52
N GLU A 39 -43.39 -19.51 -21.11
CA GLU A 39 -42.28 -18.64 -20.68
C GLU A 39 -42.39 -18.25 -19.20
N ALA A 40 -43.58 -17.88 -18.73
CA ALA A 40 -43.81 -17.56 -17.32
C ALA A 40 -43.59 -18.77 -16.40
N GLN A 41 -43.99 -19.97 -16.86
CA GLN A 41 -43.80 -21.22 -16.12
C GLN A 41 -42.33 -21.61 -16.01
N ASP A 42 -41.61 -21.60 -17.14
CA ASP A 42 -40.18 -21.93 -17.18
C ASP A 42 -39.34 -20.96 -16.30
N ALA A 43 -39.60 -19.67 -16.45
CA ALA A 43 -38.96 -18.65 -15.63
C ALA A 43 -39.30 -18.77 -14.13
N GLY A 44 -40.57 -19.10 -13.82
CA GLY A 44 -41.03 -19.30 -12.44
C GLY A 44 -40.42 -20.56 -11.81
N THR A 45 -40.31 -21.65 -12.58
CA THR A 45 -39.68 -22.90 -12.12
C THR A 45 -38.19 -22.67 -11.78
N LEU A 46 -37.48 -21.97 -12.67
CA LEU A 46 -36.07 -21.60 -12.42
C LEU A 46 -35.92 -20.71 -11.17
N ALA A 47 -36.80 -19.70 -11.01
CA ALA A 47 -36.78 -18.81 -9.88
C ALA A 47 -37.08 -19.53 -8.54
N LEU A 48 -38.05 -20.46 -8.55
CA LEU A 48 -38.39 -21.26 -7.39
C LEU A 48 -37.28 -22.26 -7.04
N ALA A 49 -36.68 -22.92 -8.04
CA ALA A 49 -35.53 -23.80 -7.84
C ALA A 49 -34.33 -23.06 -7.25
N LYS A 50 -34.09 -21.85 -7.73
CA LYS A 50 -33.04 -20.95 -7.17
C LYS A 50 -33.34 -20.60 -5.73
N TYR A 51 -34.56 -20.19 -5.40
CA TYR A 51 -34.97 -19.88 -4.03
C TYR A 51 -34.82 -21.09 -3.10
N ASN A 52 -35.22 -22.28 -3.55
CA ASN A 52 -35.11 -23.49 -2.73
C ASN A 52 -33.65 -23.92 -2.48
N ARG A 53 -32.75 -23.59 -3.39
CA ARG A 53 -31.31 -23.86 -3.26
C ARG A 53 -30.59 -22.84 -2.38
N GLU A 54 -30.94 -21.55 -2.54
CA GLU A 54 -30.18 -20.44 -1.93
C GLU A 54 -30.87 -19.87 -0.66
N GLY A 55 -32.09 -20.30 -0.35
CA GLY A 55 -32.86 -19.83 0.82
C GLY A 55 -33.35 -18.39 0.72
N THR A 56 -32.90 -17.65 -0.30
CA THR A 56 -33.29 -16.27 -0.57
C THR A 56 -33.65 -16.05 -2.02
N TYR A 57 -34.63 -15.21 -2.27
CA TYR A 57 -34.92 -14.73 -3.62
C TYR A 57 -34.24 -13.37 -3.81
N GLN A 58 -33.14 -13.37 -4.48
CA GLN A 58 -32.56 -12.14 -5.00
C GLN A 58 -33.13 -11.92 -6.40
N GLN A 59 -33.87 -10.81 -6.54
CA GLN A 59 -34.27 -10.32 -7.86
C GLN A 59 -32.99 -10.08 -8.66
N GLU A 60 -32.93 -10.51 -9.92
CA GLU A 60 -31.76 -10.23 -10.79
C GLU A 60 -31.42 -8.74 -10.68
N SER A 61 -30.31 -8.42 -10.08
CA SER A 61 -29.93 -7.02 -9.85
C SER A 61 -29.54 -6.43 -11.22
N PHE A 62 -30.30 -5.43 -11.65
CA PHE A 62 -29.91 -4.55 -12.76
C PHE A 62 -28.82 -3.58 -12.32
N LEU A 63 -27.98 -4.02 -11.40
CA LEU A 63 -26.92 -3.22 -10.83
C LEU A 63 -25.86 -2.93 -11.91
N SER A 64 -25.58 -1.67 -12.12
CA SER A 64 -24.48 -1.25 -13.00
C SER A 64 -23.13 -1.60 -12.37
N VAL A 65 -22.11 -1.79 -13.19
CA VAL A 65 -20.73 -1.97 -12.68
C VAL A 65 -20.30 -0.74 -11.90
N SER A 66 -20.72 0.48 -12.30
CA SER A 66 -20.43 1.70 -11.56
C SER A 66 -20.96 1.66 -10.13
N ASP A 67 -22.27 1.39 -9.98
CA ASP A 67 -22.91 1.35 -8.66
C ASP A 67 -22.37 0.20 -7.80
N TYR A 68 -22.06 -0.93 -8.44
CA TYR A 68 -21.42 -2.05 -7.78
C TYR A 68 -20.04 -1.70 -7.22
N LEU A 69 -19.20 -1.02 -8.00
CA LEU A 69 -17.86 -0.61 -7.55
C LEU A 69 -17.93 0.38 -6.39
N ASP A 70 -18.93 1.28 -6.38
CA ASP A 70 -19.18 2.18 -5.25
C ASP A 70 -19.64 1.41 -4.00
N LEU A 71 -20.53 0.45 -4.16
CA LEU A 71 -20.97 -0.43 -3.09
C LEU A 71 -19.79 -1.21 -2.49
N TRP A 72 -19.00 -1.87 -3.35
CA TRP A 72 -17.82 -2.62 -2.92
C TRP A 72 -16.80 -1.72 -2.20
N PHE A 73 -16.55 -0.52 -2.74
CA PHE A 73 -15.64 0.42 -2.11
C PHE A 73 -16.10 0.81 -0.71
N ASN A 74 -17.39 1.11 -0.55
CA ASN A 74 -17.98 1.52 0.72
C ASN A 74 -18.07 0.36 1.74
N GLN A 75 -18.54 -0.82 1.31
CA GLN A 75 -18.77 -1.95 2.22
C GLN A 75 -17.52 -2.76 2.53
N TYR A 76 -16.57 -2.83 1.60
CA TYR A 76 -15.38 -3.64 1.78
C TYR A 76 -14.11 -2.79 1.93
N CYS A 77 -13.79 -1.94 0.95
CA CYS A 77 -12.49 -1.25 0.95
C CYS A 77 -12.31 -0.33 2.15
N LYS A 78 -13.32 0.45 2.49
CA LYS A 78 -13.28 1.37 3.65
C LYS A 78 -13.11 0.63 4.97
N ILE A 79 -13.73 -0.53 5.10
CA ILE A 79 -13.75 -1.30 6.35
C ILE A 79 -12.45 -2.13 6.52
N HIS A 80 -11.99 -2.78 5.45
CA HIS A 80 -10.93 -3.78 5.56
C HIS A 80 -9.53 -3.27 5.15
N LEU A 81 -9.43 -2.23 4.31
CA LEU A 81 -8.15 -1.82 3.74
C LEU A 81 -7.55 -0.60 4.45
N LYS A 82 -6.22 -0.49 4.41
CA LYS A 82 -5.52 0.73 4.87
C LYS A 82 -5.74 1.89 3.89
N TYR A 83 -5.73 3.11 4.41
CA TYR A 83 -6.04 4.35 3.68
C TYR A 83 -5.33 4.47 2.31
N ASN A 84 -4.03 4.24 2.26
CA ASN A 84 -3.28 4.33 1.00
C ASN A 84 -3.71 3.29 -0.04
N THR A 85 -4.15 2.09 0.40
CA THR A 85 -4.71 1.06 -0.49
C THR A 85 -6.09 1.48 -0.99
N GLN A 86 -6.93 2.03 -0.10
CA GLN A 86 -8.22 2.59 -0.49
C GLN A 86 -8.04 3.67 -1.57
N LEU A 87 -7.11 4.61 -1.35
CA LEU A 87 -6.81 5.69 -2.30
C LEU A 87 -6.32 5.15 -3.66
N GLY A 88 -5.48 4.10 -3.64
CA GLY A 88 -5.03 3.40 -4.85
C GLY A 88 -6.18 2.75 -5.61
N TYR A 89 -7.02 2.00 -4.92
CA TYR A 89 -8.20 1.36 -5.52
C TYR A 89 -9.21 2.37 -6.03
N TYR A 90 -9.47 3.43 -5.27
CA TYR A 90 -10.36 4.50 -5.69
C TYR A 90 -9.91 5.14 -7.01
N ARG A 91 -8.61 5.46 -7.13
CA ARG A 91 -8.06 6.03 -8.37
C ARG A 91 -8.20 5.06 -9.55
N ILE A 92 -8.00 3.76 -9.33
CA ILE A 92 -8.19 2.74 -10.37
C ILE A 92 -9.66 2.66 -10.78
N ILE A 93 -10.57 2.66 -9.82
CA ILE A 93 -12.02 2.63 -10.07
C ILE A 93 -12.45 3.82 -10.91
N GLU A 94 -12.13 5.04 -10.48
CA GLU A 94 -12.60 6.26 -11.14
C GLU A 94 -11.93 6.51 -12.49
N ASN A 95 -10.62 6.26 -12.60
CA ASN A 95 -9.88 6.61 -13.81
C ASN A 95 -9.87 5.51 -14.87
N HIS A 96 -10.15 4.26 -14.51
CA HIS A 96 -10.01 3.13 -15.43
C HIS A 96 -11.23 2.23 -15.49
N LEU A 97 -11.79 1.80 -14.34
CA LEU A 97 -12.85 0.78 -14.34
C LEU A 97 -14.22 1.36 -14.67
N LYS A 98 -14.62 2.46 -14.04
CA LYS A 98 -15.89 3.13 -14.33
C LYS A 98 -15.97 3.67 -15.76
N PRO A 99 -14.92 4.33 -16.32
CA PRO A 99 -14.95 4.75 -17.72
C PRO A 99 -15.05 3.59 -18.72
N ALA A 100 -14.49 2.41 -18.38
CA ALA A 100 -14.52 1.25 -19.27
C ALA A 100 -15.80 0.43 -19.16
N PHE A 101 -16.30 0.23 -17.95
CA PHE A 101 -17.33 -0.74 -17.66
C PHE A 101 -18.54 -0.19 -16.92
N GLY A 102 -18.51 1.05 -16.45
CA GLY A 102 -19.50 1.61 -15.52
C GLY A 102 -20.95 1.49 -16.02
N SER A 103 -21.19 1.65 -17.31
CA SER A 103 -22.52 1.55 -17.94
C SER A 103 -23.02 0.11 -18.18
N PHE A 104 -22.15 -0.89 -18.02
CA PHE A 104 -22.56 -2.28 -18.19
C PHE A 104 -23.31 -2.78 -16.95
N TYR A 105 -24.25 -3.68 -17.14
CA TYR A 105 -24.78 -4.45 -16.03
C TYR A 105 -23.72 -5.43 -15.52
N LEU A 106 -23.59 -5.56 -14.21
CA LEU A 106 -22.59 -6.41 -13.56
C LEU A 106 -22.63 -7.86 -14.09
N LYS A 107 -23.81 -8.40 -14.29
CA LYS A 107 -24.02 -9.76 -14.84
C LYS A 107 -23.58 -9.94 -16.30
N HIS A 108 -23.40 -8.85 -17.02
CA HIS A 108 -22.98 -8.86 -18.44
C HIS A 108 -21.50 -8.52 -18.60
N LEU A 109 -20.74 -8.50 -17.53
CA LEU A 109 -19.29 -8.31 -17.59
C LEU A 109 -18.61 -9.66 -17.89
N TYR A 110 -18.41 -9.94 -19.18
CA TYR A 110 -17.82 -11.19 -19.67
C TYR A 110 -16.28 -11.13 -19.71
N PRO A 111 -15.58 -12.28 -19.60
CA PRO A 111 -14.12 -12.35 -19.70
C PRO A 111 -13.55 -11.72 -20.98
N SER A 112 -14.25 -11.84 -22.12
CA SER A 112 -13.82 -11.26 -23.41
C SER A 112 -13.72 -9.74 -23.34
N LEU A 113 -14.72 -9.05 -22.77
CA LEU A 113 -14.71 -7.59 -22.62
C LEU A 113 -13.54 -7.12 -21.71
N ILE A 114 -13.30 -7.86 -20.63
CA ILE A 114 -12.18 -7.55 -19.74
C ILE A 114 -10.85 -7.78 -20.47
N GLN A 115 -10.72 -8.84 -21.26
CA GLN A 115 -9.51 -9.12 -22.02
C GLN A 115 -9.23 -8.03 -23.07
N GLU A 116 -10.25 -7.58 -23.79
CA GLU A 116 -10.13 -6.47 -24.75
C GLU A 116 -9.64 -5.18 -24.06
N PHE A 117 -10.22 -4.85 -22.91
CA PHE A 117 -9.79 -3.72 -22.11
C PHE A 117 -8.33 -3.85 -21.67
N ILE A 118 -7.91 -5.00 -21.13
CA ILE A 118 -6.52 -5.26 -20.73
C ILE A 118 -5.57 -5.14 -21.93
N ASN A 119 -5.94 -5.63 -23.09
CA ASN A 119 -5.17 -5.48 -24.33
C ASN A 119 -5.06 -4.01 -24.74
N SER A 120 -6.15 -3.24 -24.63
CA SER A 120 -6.18 -1.82 -24.96
C SER A 120 -5.25 -0.99 -24.06
N LEU A 121 -5.13 -1.34 -22.77
CA LEU A 121 -4.19 -0.66 -21.85
C LEU A 121 -2.73 -0.86 -22.29
N LYS A 122 -2.38 -2.06 -22.79
CA LYS A 122 -1.05 -2.30 -23.35
C LYS A 122 -0.79 -1.44 -24.57
N LEU A 123 -1.77 -1.34 -25.50
CA LEU A 123 -1.65 -0.49 -26.68
C LEU A 123 -1.51 1.00 -26.32
N LYS A 124 -2.12 1.43 -25.21
CA LYS A 124 -1.96 2.78 -24.66
C LYS A 124 -0.61 2.99 -23.92
N GLY A 125 0.29 2.00 -23.91
CA GLY A 125 1.63 2.11 -23.31
C GLY A 125 1.69 1.89 -21.80
N PHE A 126 0.66 1.34 -21.17
CA PHE A 126 0.71 1.03 -19.73
C PHE A 126 1.73 -0.06 -19.43
N SER A 127 2.44 0.07 -18.31
CA SER A 127 3.39 -0.94 -17.85
C SER A 127 2.68 -2.22 -17.39
N LYS A 128 3.37 -3.37 -17.45
CA LYS A 128 2.87 -4.66 -16.93
C LYS A 128 2.37 -4.54 -15.49
N SER A 129 3.11 -3.81 -14.64
CA SER A 129 2.74 -3.59 -13.23
C SER A 129 1.46 -2.78 -13.09
N SER A 130 1.28 -1.72 -13.90
CA SER A 130 0.06 -0.90 -13.87
C SER A 130 -1.16 -1.71 -14.32
N ILE A 131 -1.02 -2.47 -15.42
CA ILE A 131 -2.10 -3.36 -15.92
C ILE A 131 -2.43 -4.42 -14.87
N GLY A 132 -1.41 -5.04 -14.25
CA GLY A 132 -1.61 -6.00 -13.16
C GLY A 132 -2.36 -5.41 -11.97
N GLY A 133 -2.04 -4.18 -11.58
CA GLY A 133 -2.74 -3.46 -10.52
C GLY A 133 -4.22 -3.21 -10.85
N ILE A 134 -4.52 -2.77 -12.08
CA ILE A 134 -5.90 -2.53 -12.54
C ILE A 134 -6.69 -3.85 -12.56
N LEU A 135 -6.15 -4.90 -13.16
CA LEU A 135 -6.79 -6.22 -13.23
C LEU A 135 -7.01 -6.83 -11.84
N SER A 136 -6.00 -6.72 -10.96
CA SER A 136 -6.10 -7.21 -9.58
C SER A 136 -7.20 -6.49 -8.80
N THR A 137 -7.31 -5.17 -8.94
CA THR A 137 -8.38 -4.39 -8.29
C THR A 137 -9.77 -4.83 -8.77
N LEU A 138 -9.96 -4.99 -10.10
CA LEU A 138 -11.21 -5.49 -10.66
C LEU A 138 -11.51 -6.91 -10.16
N SER A 139 -10.52 -7.80 -10.19
CA SER A 139 -10.66 -9.18 -9.73
C SER A 139 -11.04 -9.26 -8.25
N CYS A 140 -10.44 -8.42 -7.38
CA CYS A 140 -10.81 -8.33 -5.97
C CYS A 140 -12.26 -7.87 -5.79
N ALA A 141 -12.69 -6.87 -6.55
CA ALA A 141 -14.08 -6.40 -6.53
C ALA A 141 -15.03 -7.52 -6.96
N LEU A 142 -14.76 -8.18 -8.08
CA LEU A 142 -15.64 -9.23 -8.61
C LEU A 142 -15.62 -10.52 -7.77
N LYS A 143 -14.51 -10.80 -7.04
CA LYS A 143 -14.49 -11.86 -6.04
C LYS A 143 -15.51 -11.58 -4.93
N TYR A 144 -15.61 -10.35 -4.46
CA TYR A 144 -16.60 -9.94 -3.45
C TYR A 144 -18.04 -10.00 -4.00
N ALA A 145 -18.23 -9.79 -5.31
CA ALA A 145 -19.51 -9.99 -5.98
C ALA A 145 -19.94 -11.47 -6.04
N VAL A 146 -18.96 -12.40 -6.12
CA VAL A 146 -19.23 -13.85 -6.04
C VAL A 146 -19.49 -14.24 -4.59
N GLU A 147 -18.60 -13.91 -3.69
CA GLU A 147 -18.70 -14.17 -2.25
C GLU A 147 -18.27 -12.91 -1.45
N PRO A 148 -19.12 -12.40 -0.54
CA PRO A 148 -20.33 -13.01 0.01
C PRO A 148 -21.63 -12.58 -0.68
N LEU A 149 -21.60 -11.69 -1.72
CA LEU A 149 -22.82 -11.06 -2.23
C LEU A 149 -23.68 -11.95 -3.15
N ASN A 150 -23.12 -13.02 -3.72
CA ASN A 150 -23.80 -13.91 -4.67
C ASN A 150 -24.44 -13.18 -5.89
N TYR A 151 -23.85 -12.04 -6.30
CA TYR A 151 -24.30 -11.29 -7.49
C TYR A 151 -23.80 -11.92 -8.79
N LEU A 152 -22.68 -12.65 -8.71
CA LEU A 152 -22.09 -13.43 -9.80
C LEU A 152 -21.86 -14.87 -9.35
N GLN A 153 -21.92 -15.81 -10.29
CA GLN A 153 -21.59 -17.21 -10.01
C GLN A 153 -20.09 -17.47 -10.05
N VAL A 154 -19.39 -16.81 -10.96
CA VAL A 154 -17.93 -16.97 -11.18
C VAL A 154 -17.32 -15.61 -11.42
N ASN A 155 -16.09 -15.42 -10.95
CA ASN A 155 -15.34 -14.21 -11.22
C ASN A 155 -14.83 -14.21 -12.68
N PRO A 156 -15.30 -13.29 -13.55
CA PRO A 156 -14.91 -13.25 -14.95
C PRO A 156 -13.44 -12.87 -15.20
N CYS A 157 -12.71 -12.43 -14.17
CA CYS A 157 -11.27 -12.14 -14.28
C CYS A 157 -10.37 -13.38 -14.20
N LEU A 158 -10.88 -14.57 -13.81
CA LEU A 158 -10.05 -15.74 -13.52
C LEU A 158 -9.16 -16.18 -14.69
N HIS A 159 -9.66 -16.07 -15.92
CA HIS A 159 -8.95 -16.50 -17.13
C HIS A 159 -8.43 -15.35 -17.99
N VAL A 160 -8.48 -14.11 -17.48
CA VAL A 160 -7.96 -12.95 -18.20
C VAL A 160 -6.44 -12.93 -18.11
N LEU A 161 -5.80 -12.84 -19.27
CA LEU A 161 -4.35 -12.89 -19.38
C LEU A 161 -3.76 -11.49 -19.54
N ILE A 162 -2.71 -11.21 -18.77
CA ILE A 162 -1.90 -10.01 -19.00
C ILE A 162 -1.01 -10.28 -20.23
N PRO A 163 -1.07 -9.42 -21.27
CA PRO A 163 -0.29 -9.61 -22.48
C PRO A 163 1.20 -9.72 -22.18
N LYS A 164 1.93 -10.56 -22.91
CA LYS A 164 3.37 -10.70 -22.79
C LYS A 164 4.06 -9.37 -23.10
N PHE A 165 4.90 -8.92 -22.18
CA PHE A 165 5.82 -7.82 -22.40
C PHE A 165 7.18 -8.42 -22.74
N TYR A 166 7.71 -8.05 -23.90
CA TYR A 166 9.11 -8.38 -24.18
C TYR A 166 9.95 -7.64 -23.15
N VAL A 167 10.73 -8.37 -22.38
CA VAL A 167 11.50 -7.86 -21.25
C VAL A 167 12.51 -6.86 -21.79
N VAL A 168 12.15 -5.59 -21.81
CA VAL A 168 13.16 -4.55 -21.73
C VAL A 168 13.82 -4.79 -20.38
N ARG A 169 15.14 -5.06 -20.40
CA ARG A 169 15.98 -5.30 -19.22
C ARG A 169 15.41 -4.57 -18.01
N THR A 170 15.03 -5.31 -16.98
CA THR A 170 14.58 -4.72 -15.70
C THR A 170 15.55 -3.58 -15.38
N LYS A 171 15.04 -2.37 -15.22
CA LYS A 171 15.89 -1.23 -14.82
C LYS A 171 16.66 -1.69 -13.61
N LYS A 172 17.99 -1.87 -13.75
CA LYS A 172 18.85 -2.23 -12.61
C LYS A 172 18.52 -1.22 -11.51
N ARG A 173 18.11 -1.71 -10.37
CA ARG A 173 17.87 -0.83 -9.22
C ARG A 173 19.18 -0.13 -8.94
N TYR A 174 19.16 1.19 -8.90
CA TYR A 174 20.37 1.97 -8.69
C TYR A 174 20.85 1.76 -7.26
N VAL A 175 22.06 1.28 -7.11
CA VAL A 175 22.81 1.23 -5.85
C VAL A 175 23.67 2.49 -5.80
N ILE A 176 23.49 3.29 -4.77
CA ILE A 176 24.21 4.55 -4.60
C ILE A 176 25.66 4.21 -4.24
N THR A 177 26.63 4.71 -5.03
CA THR A 177 28.05 4.47 -4.76
C THR A 177 28.54 5.25 -3.53
N SER A 178 29.64 4.82 -2.91
CA SER A 178 30.27 5.57 -1.79
C SER A 178 30.67 6.99 -2.21
N SER A 179 31.05 7.21 -3.43
CA SER A 179 31.35 8.53 -3.99
C SER A 179 30.09 9.39 -4.09
N ASP A 180 28.94 8.80 -4.51
CA ASP A 180 27.69 9.53 -4.67
C ASP A 180 27.06 9.87 -3.32
N ILE A 181 27.11 8.96 -2.32
CA ILE A 181 26.62 9.27 -0.97
C ILE A 181 27.42 10.40 -0.33
N LYS A 182 28.75 10.44 -0.55
CA LYS A 182 29.58 11.54 -0.10
C LYS A 182 29.14 12.87 -0.70
N LYS A 183 28.93 12.96 -2.02
CA LYS A 183 28.41 14.18 -2.69
C LYS A 183 27.03 14.59 -2.17
N ILE A 184 26.16 13.63 -1.90
CA ILE A 184 24.84 13.90 -1.35
C ILE A 184 24.95 14.53 0.06
N LEU A 185 25.77 13.95 0.94
CA LEU A 185 25.94 14.47 2.30
C LEU A 185 26.70 15.81 2.33
N GLU A 186 27.63 16.05 1.41
CA GLU A 186 28.27 17.35 1.22
C GLU A 186 27.27 18.43 0.75
N ARG A 187 26.32 18.07 -0.13
CA ARG A 187 25.25 18.99 -0.59
C ARG A 187 24.21 19.28 0.50
N PHE A 188 24.00 18.34 1.40
CA PHE A 188 23.10 18.44 2.54
C PHE A 188 23.88 18.18 3.85
N PRO A 189 24.74 19.13 4.28
CA PRO A 189 25.61 18.95 5.45
C PRO A 189 24.84 18.94 6.77
N GLU A 190 25.55 18.67 7.86
CA GLU A 190 25.01 18.79 9.23
C GLU A 190 24.31 20.14 9.42
N GLY A 191 23.17 20.14 10.08
CA GLY A 191 22.30 21.32 10.24
C GLY A 191 21.28 21.51 9.11
N ASN A 192 21.46 20.88 7.95
CA ASN A 192 20.43 20.89 6.91
C ASN A 192 19.27 19.96 7.29
N PRO A 193 18.00 20.34 7.13
CA PRO A 193 16.85 19.50 7.51
C PRO A 193 16.80 18.12 6.82
N TRP A 194 17.53 17.94 5.72
CA TRP A 194 17.57 16.69 4.96
C TRP A 194 18.74 15.79 5.34
N HIS A 195 19.71 16.29 6.12
CA HIS A 195 20.88 15.51 6.53
C HIS A 195 20.50 14.24 7.30
N ILE A 196 19.75 14.39 8.38
CA ILE A 196 19.33 13.27 9.23
C ILE A 196 18.45 12.26 8.49
N PRO A 197 17.40 12.66 7.71
CA PRO A 197 16.65 11.72 6.89
C PRO A 197 17.50 10.93 5.90
N LEU A 198 18.49 11.55 5.25
CA LEU A 198 19.40 10.88 4.30
C LEU A 198 20.31 9.89 5.03
N LEU A 199 20.90 10.33 6.14
CA LEU A 199 21.81 9.51 6.95
C LEU A 199 21.08 8.28 7.51
N LEU A 200 19.92 8.47 8.13
CA LEU A 200 19.09 7.37 8.64
C LEU A 200 18.67 6.41 7.52
N GLY A 201 18.26 6.93 6.36
CA GLY A 201 17.90 6.09 5.23
C GLY A 201 19.04 5.19 4.75
N TYR A 202 20.27 5.73 4.72
CA TYR A 202 21.46 5.01 4.28
C TYR A 202 21.97 4.01 5.32
N HIS A 203 22.08 4.40 6.60
CA HIS A 203 22.66 3.57 7.67
C HIS A 203 21.70 2.55 8.26
N THR A 204 20.37 2.74 8.15
CA THR A 204 19.38 1.86 8.76
C THR A 204 18.47 1.16 7.77
N GLY A 205 18.41 1.63 6.55
CA GLY A 205 17.50 1.11 5.53
C GLY A 205 16.02 1.36 5.82
N LEU A 206 15.67 2.30 6.69
CA LEU A 206 14.29 2.65 7.02
C LEU A 206 13.51 3.16 5.80
N ARG A 207 12.20 2.89 5.77
CA ARG A 207 11.31 3.49 4.77
C ARG A 207 11.12 4.98 5.05
N ILE A 208 10.90 5.79 4.01
CA ILE A 208 10.71 7.24 4.17
C ILE A 208 9.63 7.59 5.20
N GLY A 209 8.48 6.91 5.18
CA GLY A 209 7.41 7.14 6.14
C GLY A 209 7.77 6.74 7.57
N GLU A 210 8.68 5.78 7.77
CA GLU A 210 9.20 5.37 9.06
C GLU A 210 10.15 6.45 9.61
N VAL A 211 11.10 6.95 8.79
CA VAL A 211 12.05 7.99 9.20
C VAL A 211 11.35 9.27 9.60
N PHE A 212 10.42 9.74 8.79
CA PHE A 212 9.67 10.96 9.07
C PHE A 212 8.62 10.82 10.20
N ALA A 213 8.44 9.61 10.74
CA ALA A 213 7.63 9.36 11.93
C ALA A 213 8.43 9.30 13.23
N LEU A 214 9.75 9.31 13.14
CA LEU A 214 10.63 9.18 14.33
C LEU A 214 10.50 10.38 15.25
N THR A 215 10.43 10.06 16.53
CA THR A 215 10.47 11.00 17.64
C THR A 215 11.69 10.72 18.50
N TRP A 216 12.11 11.66 19.33
CA TRP A 216 13.23 11.44 20.25
C TRP A 216 12.98 10.30 21.24
N LYS A 217 11.71 9.97 21.53
CA LYS A 217 11.31 8.82 22.36
C LYS A 217 11.59 7.45 21.70
N ASP A 218 11.78 7.42 20.38
CA ASP A 218 12.06 6.18 19.66
C ASP A 218 13.57 5.85 19.66
N ILE A 219 14.44 6.74 20.19
CA ILE A 219 15.89 6.54 20.26
C ILE A 219 16.31 6.27 21.71
N ASN A 220 16.97 5.13 21.92
CA ASN A 220 17.67 4.84 23.16
C ASN A 220 19.17 5.04 22.93
N PHE A 221 19.73 6.12 23.46
CA PHE A 221 21.14 6.47 23.29
C PHE A 221 22.08 5.56 24.09
N GLU A 222 21.64 5.05 25.25
CA GLU A 222 22.43 4.15 26.10
C GLU A 222 22.59 2.77 25.44
N GLU A 223 21.48 2.18 24.99
CA GLU A 223 21.46 0.88 24.29
C GLU A 223 21.83 1.00 22.81
N ARG A 224 22.01 2.21 22.31
CA ARG A 224 22.27 2.51 20.88
C ARG A 224 21.24 1.89 19.95
N THR A 225 19.97 2.03 20.30
CA THR A 225 18.87 1.42 19.54
C THR A 225 17.85 2.44 19.07
N LEU A 226 17.17 2.09 18.00
CA LEU A 226 16.06 2.83 17.40
C LEU A 226 14.85 1.89 17.26
N SER A 227 13.72 2.30 17.81
CA SER A 227 12.46 1.57 17.74
C SER A 227 11.61 2.03 16.55
N VAL A 228 11.27 1.12 15.66
CA VAL A 228 10.39 1.37 14.50
C VAL A 228 9.02 0.81 14.81
N ASN A 229 8.06 1.65 15.17
CA ASN A 229 6.72 1.23 15.59
C ASN A 229 5.58 1.94 14.83
N LYS A 230 5.89 3.02 14.11
CA LYS A 230 4.93 3.86 13.40
C LYS A 230 5.49 4.38 12.08
N GLN A 231 4.62 4.91 11.25
CA GLN A 231 4.94 5.63 10.03
C GLN A 231 4.05 6.87 9.91
N VAL A 232 4.45 7.84 9.10
CA VAL A 232 3.58 8.95 8.74
C VAL A 232 2.97 8.73 7.37
N ILE A 233 1.72 9.13 7.24
CA ILE A 233 0.99 9.17 5.97
C ILE A 233 0.27 10.49 5.83
N LYS A 234 0.07 10.93 4.59
CA LYS A 234 -0.78 12.07 4.28
C LYS A 234 -2.22 11.59 4.09
N ARG A 235 -3.16 12.18 4.82
CA ARG A 235 -4.61 11.93 4.68
C ARG A 235 -5.36 13.23 4.47
N ASN A 236 -6.50 13.14 3.83
CA ASN A 236 -7.42 14.26 3.72
C ASN A 236 -8.24 14.38 4.99
N TYR A 237 -8.58 15.61 5.38
CA TYR A 237 -9.51 15.86 6.47
C TYR A 237 -10.89 15.34 6.08
N GLY A 238 -11.58 14.70 7.02
CA GLY A 238 -12.90 14.10 6.78
C GLY A 238 -12.89 12.79 6.01
N MET A 239 -11.72 12.24 5.70
CA MET A 239 -11.38 10.83 5.61
C MET A 239 -11.92 9.98 4.47
N SER A 240 -12.80 10.46 3.62
CA SER A 240 -13.21 9.71 2.44
C SER A 240 -12.38 10.12 1.23
N PRO A 241 -11.72 9.19 0.53
CA PRO A 241 -11.12 9.47 -0.77
C PRO A 241 -12.15 10.06 -1.76
N LEU A 242 -13.43 9.72 -1.61
CA LEU A 242 -14.55 10.21 -2.41
C LEU A 242 -14.80 11.72 -2.23
N LYS A 243 -14.64 12.25 -1.03
CA LYS A 243 -14.87 13.68 -0.76
C LYS A 243 -13.77 14.58 -1.34
N THR A 244 -12.59 14.02 -1.64
CA THR A 244 -11.45 14.80 -2.16
C THR A 244 -11.65 15.26 -3.60
N LEU A 245 -12.32 14.47 -4.43
CA LEU A 245 -12.50 14.77 -5.85
C LEU A 245 -13.69 15.70 -6.12
N SER A 246 -14.74 15.64 -5.28
CA SER A 246 -15.89 16.53 -5.41
C SER A 246 -15.60 17.99 -5.01
N THR A 247 -14.43 18.28 -4.44
CA THR A 247 -14.04 19.61 -3.92
C THR A 247 -12.84 20.23 -4.63
N LEU A 248 -12.46 19.73 -5.80
CA LEU A 248 -11.34 20.24 -6.61
C LEU A 248 -11.44 21.73 -7.05
N GLY A 249 -12.51 22.42 -6.67
CA GLY A 249 -12.70 23.85 -6.95
C GLY A 249 -12.52 24.81 -5.78
N LYS A 250 -12.23 24.32 -4.55
CA LYS A 250 -12.08 25.20 -3.37
C LYS A 250 -10.71 25.05 -2.71
N LYS A 251 -10.04 26.19 -2.56
CA LYS A 251 -8.68 26.39 -2.01
C LYS A 251 -8.53 26.11 -0.49
N GLU A 252 -9.28 25.23 0.10
CA GLU A 252 -9.07 24.87 1.52
C GLU A 252 -8.16 23.65 1.61
N GLU A 253 -7.05 23.77 2.33
CA GLU A 253 -6.20 22.66 2.67
C GLU A 253 -7.00 21.60 3.41
N LYS A 254 -7.29 20.48 2.71
CA LYS A 254 -8.09 19.39 3.27
C LYS A 254 -7.26 18.16 3.56
N SER A 255 -5.94 18.32 3.78
CA SER A 255 -5.05 17.20 4.06
C SER A 255 -4.07 17.52 5.18
N GLY A 256 -3.72 16.51 5.96
CA GLY A 256 -2.75 16.59 7.05
C GLY A 256 -1.87 15.35 7.13
N TRP A 257 -0.87 15.44 7.98
CA TRP A 257 0.01 14.31 8.29
C TRP A 257 -0.53 13.57 9.51
N TYR A 258 -0.49 12.24 9.44
CA TYR A 258 -1.01 11.36 10.48
C TYR A 258 -0.01 10.28 10.82
N PHE A 259 0.12 9.96 12.09
CA PHE A 259 0.74 8.71 12.50
C PHE A 259 -0.17 7.55 12.15
N GLU A 260 0.41 6.50 11.60
CA GLU A 260 -0.24 5.23 11.34
C GLU A 260 0.65 4.08 11.80
N THR A 261 0.03 2.98 12.18
CA THR A 261 0.76 1.75 12.48
C THR A 261 1.56 1.29 11.25
N THR A 262 2.69 0.64 11.47
CA THR A 262 3.48 0.05 10.39
C THR A 262 2.66 -0.93 9.55
N LYS A 263 3.10 -1.20 8.31
CA LYS A 263 2.33 -1.96 7.32
C LYS A 263 2.01 -3.40 7.77
N THR A 264 2.93 -4.04 8.49
CA THR A 264 2.82 -5.42 8.98
C THR A 264 3.36 -5.50 10.41
N LEU A 265 3.03 -6.55 11.15
CA LEU A 265 3.60 -6.81 12.48
C LEU A 265 5.13 -6.95 12.42
N SER A 266 5.67 -7.60 11.38
CA SER A 266 7.12 -7.71 11.13
C SER A 266 7.82 -6.37 10.86
N SER A 267 7.06 -5.30 10.62
CA SER A 267 7.64 -3.95 10.48
C SER A 267 7.92 -3.28 11.82
N LYS A 268 7.36 -3.76 12.94
CA LYS A 268 7.76 -3.32 14.27
C LYS A 268 9.06 -4.02 14.62
N ARG A 269 10.12 -3.25 14.86
CA ARG A 269 11.47 -3.78 15.07
C ARG A 269 12.34 -2.80 15.81
N ILE A 270 13.40 -3.30 16.41
CA ILE A 270 14.47 -2.50 17.03
C ILE A 270 15.69 -2.64 16.12
N ILE A 271 16.37 -1.53 15.85
CA ILE A 271 17.56 -1.46 15.01
C ILE A 271 18.70 -0.90 15.83
N HIS A 272 19.84 -1.59 15.88
CA HIS A 272 21.07 -1.05 16.46
C HIS A 272 21.66 0.02 15.54
N LEU A 273 22.06 1.13 16.14
CA LEU A 273 22.65 2.29 15.48
C LEU A 273 24.17 2.27 15.62
N ASP A 274 24.86 2.65 14.55
CA ASP A 274 26.30 2.88 14.59
C ASP A 274 26.64 4.23 15.25
N SER A 275 27.92 4.39 15.60
CA SER A 275 28.42 5.58 16.33
C SER A 275 28.28 6.88 15.55
N LEU A 276 28.35 6.82 14.20
CA LEU A 276 28.22 7.99 13.34
C LEU A 276 26.79 8.53 13.38
N VAL A 277 25.81 7.65 13.25
CA VAL A 277 24.38 8.01 13.34
C VAL A 277 24.05 8.56 14.72
N LEU A 278 24.55 7.92 15.80
CA LEU A 278 24.31 8.39 17.17
C LEU A 278 24.91 9.79 17.40
N SER A 279 26.14 10.03 16.94
CA SER A 279 26.78 11.36 17.03
C SER A 279 25.97 12.41 16.25
N ALA A 280 25.53 12.10 15.04
CA ALA A 280 24.71 13.00 14.24
C ALA A 280 23.35 13.31 14.89
N LEU A 281 22.70 12.30 15.50
CA LEU A 281 21.43 12.49 16.23
C LEU A 281 21.62 13.36 17.49
N LEU A 282 22.72 13.20 18.23
CA LEU A 282 23.00 14.05 19.39
C LEU A 282 23.19 15.52 18.97
N LYS A 283 23.98 15.78 17.93
CA LYS A 283 24.18 17.11 17.36
C LYS A 283 22.87 17.74 16.88
N GLU A 284 22.02 16.92 16.24
CA GLU A 284 20.70 17.37 15.79
C GLU A 284 19.79 17.74 16.94
N LYS A 285 19.76 16.94 18.01
CA LYS A 285 19.00 17.24 19.24
C LYS A 285 19.41 18.55 19.84
N GLU A 286 20.73 18.78 19.94
CA GLU A 286 21.31 20.03 20.44
C GLU A 286 20.98 21.22 19.49
N ARG A 287 21.03 21.02 18.16
CA ARG A 287 20.63 22.04 17.19
C ARG A 287 19.16 22.44 17.37
N GLN A 288 18.25 21.46 17.54
CA GLN A 288 16.83 21.72 17.76
C GLN A 288 16.61 22.49 19.07
N PHE A 289 17.35 22.16 20.15
CA PHE A 289 17.28 22.88 21.39
C PHE A 289 17.71 24.36 21.23
N ARG A 290 18.87 24.60 20.59
CA ARG A 290 19.35 25.98 20.31
C ARG A 290 18.39 26.76 19.41
N ASN A 291 17.80 26.12 18.40
CA ASN A 291 16.83 26.74 17.53
C ASN A 291 15.55 27.11 18.28
N LYS A 292 15.08 26.24 19.17
CA LYS A 292 13.91 26.54 20.02
C LYS A 292 14.13 27.78 20.89
N GLU A 293 15.31 27.93 21.47
CA GLU A 293 15.68 29.15 22.23
C GLU A 293 15.77 30.37 21.31
N ARG A 294 16.38 30.23 20.11
CA ARG A 294 16.58 31.32 19.15
C ARG A 294 15.26 31.86 18.60
N TYR A 295 14.31 30.99 18.23
CA TYR A 295 13.03 31.39 17.67
C TYR A 295 12.01 31.77 18.75
N GLY A 296 12.19 31.32 20.00
CA GLY A 296 11.32 31.65 21.13
C GLY A 296 9.84 31.34 20.85
N GLU A 297 8.97 32.32 21.02
CA GLU A 297 7.53 32.18 20.81
C GLU A 297 7.14 31.78 19.38
N HIS A 298 7.96 32.11 18.40
CA HIS A 298 7.75 31.76 16.98
C HIS A 298 8.26 30.37 16.60
N TYR A 299 8.83 29.61 17.54
CA TYR A 299 9.19 28.24 17.29
C TYR A 299 7.93 27.37 17.17
N THR A 300 7.85 26.60 16.10
CA THR A 300 6.69 25.71 15.86
C THR A 300 6.85 24.43 16.67
N LEU A 301 5.87 24.15 17.51
CA LEU A 301 5.73 22.87 18.21
C LEU A 301 4.76 21.97 17.42
N ILE A 302 5.05 20.68 17.46
CA ILE A 302 4.22 19.67 16.83
C ILE A 302 3.42 18.96 17.91
N HIS A 303 2.11 18.93 17.72
CA HIS A 303 1.16 18.30 18.63
C HIS A 303 0.46 17.13 17.94
N THR A 304 -0.12 16.22 18.73
CA THR A 304 -0.96 15.15 18.21
C THR A 304 -2.40 15.40 18.60
N LYS A 305 -3.29 15.40 17.59
CA LYS A 305 -4.75 15.39 17.78
C LYS A 305 -5.30 14.02 17.49
N GLU A 306 -5.94 13.42 18.49
CA GLU A 306 -6.66 12.16 18.32
C GLU A 306 -7.93 12.38 17.49
N GLU A 307 -8.12 11.56 16.46
CA GLU A 307 -9.29 11.53 15.59
C GLU A 307 -9.69 10.07 15.38
N LEU A 308 -10.95 9.82 15.05
CA LEU A 308 -11.41 8.48 14.67
C LEU A 308 -11.42 8.36 13.14
N ASN A 309 -10.94 7.22 12.63
CA ASN A 309 -11.07 6.91 11.22
C ASN A 309 -12.46 6.36 10.88
N GLU A 310 -12.74 6.08 9.61
CA GLU A 310 -14.03 5.52 9.16
C GLU A 310 -14.36 4.14 9.76
N LYS A 311 -13.37 3.47 10.36
CA LYS A 311 -13.51 2.18 11.06
C LYS A 311 -13.75 2.34 12.57
N GLY A 312 -13.67 3.56 13.08
CA GLY A 312 -13.67 3.83 14.51
C GLY A 312 -12.33 3.66 15.20
N ASP A 313 -11.22 3.39 14.45
CA ASP A 313 -9.88 3.29 15.04
C ASP A 313 -9.33 4.68 15.33
N LYS A 314 -8.60 4.79 16.45
CA LYS A 314 -7.87 6.02 16.78
C LYS A 314 -6.72 6.26 15.84
N ILE A 315 -6.67 7.45 15.30
CA ILE A 315 -5.55 7.95 14.48
C ILE A 315 -5.09 9.30 15.04
N TYR A 316 -3.82 9.62 14.85
CA TYR A 316 -3.22 10.80 15.44
C TYR A 316 -2.73 11.74 14.34
N ARG A 317 -3.40 12.89 14.22
CA ARG A 317 -3.02 13.94 13.28
C ARG A 317 -1.93 14.80 13.90
N LEU A 318 -0.90 15.12 13.10
CA LEU A 318 0.10 16.11 13.46
C LEU A 318 -0.47 17.52 13.25
N VAL A 319 -0.38 18.34 14.26
CA VAL A 319 -0.84 19.74 14.28
C VAL A 319 0.35 20.61 14.62
N GLU A 320 0.67 21.53 13.75
CA GLU A 320 1.75 22.52 13.94
C GLU A 320 1.18 23.78 14.58
N GLN A 321 1.83 24.28 15.62
CA GLN A 321 1.42 25.50 16.32
C GLN A 321 2.63 26.24 16.88
N GLU A 322 2.69 27.56 16.74
CA GLU A 322 3.73 28.39 17.37
C GLU A 322 3.68 28.25 18.90
N GLN A 323 4.86 28.24 19.53
CA GLN A 323 5.01 28.03 20.97
C GLN A 323 4.30 29.10 21.79
N GLY A 324 4.22 30.33 21.30
CA GLY A 324 3.51 31.44 21.95
C GLY A 324 1.96 31.27 21.99
N ILE A 325 1.41 30.33 21.27
CA ILE A 325 -0.05 30.10 21.21
C ILE A 325 -0.41 28.89 22.06
N PRO A 326 -1.19 29.04 23.15
CA PRO A 326 -1.59 27.94 24.01
C PRO A 326 -2.42 26.88 23.29
N VAL A 327 -2.02 25.62 23.39
CA VAL A 327 -2.75 24.48 22.81
C VAL A 327 -2.85 23.35 23.83
N PHE A 328 -4.06 22.83 24.03
CA PHE A 328 -4.33 21.72 24.95
C PHE A 328 -4.23 20.35 24.24
N LEU A 329 -3.15 20.16 23.49
CA LEU A 329 -2.84 18.90 22.80
C LEU A 329 -1.49 18.35 23.24
N PRO A 330 -1.31 17.03 23.32
CA PRO A 330 -0.02 16.43 23.63
C PRO A 330 1.05 16.84 22.62
N THR A 331 2.18 17.35 23.10
CA THR A 331 3.35 17.69 22.27
C THR A 331 4.13 16.44 21.91
N VAL A 332 4.62 16.41 20.69
CA VAL A 332 5.45 15.36 20.13
C VAL A 332 6.76 15.96 19.60
N GLU A 333 7.87 15.45 20.08
CA GLU A 333 9.21 15.90 19.68
C GLU A 333 9.72 15.06 18.50
N MET A 334 9.49 15.57 17.28
CA MET A 334 9.91 14.92 16.04
C MET A 334 11.42 15.11 15.80
N ILE A 335 12.06 14.10 15.20
CA ILE A 335 13.47 14.18 14.78
C ILE A 335 13.60 15.01 13.51
N CYS A 336 12.65 14.85 12.57
CA CYS A 336 12.69 15.52 11.28
C CYS A 336 11.89 16.83 11.32
N VAL A 337 12.56 17.92 11.66
CA VAL A 337 12.00 19.29 11.69
C VAL A 337 12.92 20.28 10.98
N ARG A 338 12.36 21.40 10.59
CA ARG A 338 13.09 22.56 10.06
C ARG A 338 13.68 23.39 11.19
N ASP A 339 14.44 24.44 10.85
CA ASP A 339 15.08 25.32 11.83
C ASP A 339 14.07 26.01 12.76
N ASN A 340 12.93 26.39 12.20
CA ASN A 340 11.82 27.02 12.94
C ASN A 340 10.90 26.03 13.67
N GLY A 341 11.21 24.74 13.69
CA GLY A 341 10.41 23.69 14.35
C GLY A 341 9.31 23.07 13.48
N GLU A 342 9.00 23.63 12.31
CA GLU A 342 8.02 23.05 11.39
C GLU A 342 8.37 21.62 10.98
N TYR A 343 7.35 20.79 10.80
CA TYR A 343 7.51 19.41 10.37
C TYR A 343 8.13 19.29 8.97
N ALA A 344 9.29 18.68 8.89
CA ALA A 344 9.89 18.31 7.62
C ALA A 344 9.22 17.05 7.08
N SER A 345 8.31 17.21 6.13
CA SER A 345 7.46 16.12 5.65
C SER A 345 8.07 15.33 4.49
N THR A 346 7.51 14.14 4.22
CA THR A 346 7.90 13.35 3.03
C THR A 346 7.59 14.07 1.72
N ASP A 347 6.61 14.98 1.68
CA ASP A 347 6.33 15.79 0.49
C ASP A 347 7.40 16.87 0.29
N SER A 348 7.84 17.51 1.35
CA SER A 348 8.92 18.51 1.27
C SER A 348 10.28 17.86 0.92
N PHE A 349 10.51 16.60 1.30
CA PHE A 349 11.68 15.83 0.89
C PHE A 349 11.79 15.60 -0.62
N LYS A 350 10.69 15.70 -1.36
CA LYS A 350 10.73 15.62 -2.84
C LYS A 350 11.60 16.72 -3.46
N TYR A 351 11.75 17.86 -2.79
CA TYR A 351 12.69 18.90 -3.20
C TYR A 351 14.13 18.39 -3.12
N CYS A 352 14.52 17.79 -1.99
CA CYS A 352 15.85 17.19 -1.81
C CYS A 352 16.13 16.15 -2.91
N ALA A 353 15.19 15.24 -3.18
CA ALA A 353 15.33 14.24 -4.24
C ALA A 353 15.50 14.86 -5.63
N ARG A 354 14.80 15.97 -5.93
CA ARG A 354 14.98 16.71 -7.21
C ARG A 354 16.34 17.38 -7.30
N VAL A 355 16.85 17.96 -6.22
CA VAL A 355 18.19 18.55 -6.16
C VAL A 355 19.24 17.48 -6.45
N ILE A 356 19.18 16.33 -5.75
CA ILE A 356 20.11 15.21 -5.98
C ILE A 356 20.07 14.75 -7.44
N HIS A 357 18.88 14.62 -8.02
CA HIS A 357 18.75 14.18 -9.42
C HIS A 357 19.23 15.24 -10.42
N ASN A 358 18.84 16.49 -10.24
CA ASN A 358 19.06 17.55 -11.26
C ASN A 358 20.43 18.21 -11.12
N GLU A 359 20.90 18.48 -9.90
CA GLU A 359 22.19 19.14 -9.67
C GLU A 359 23.34 18.14 -9.66
N LEU A 360 23.22 17.05 -8.85
CA LEU A 360 24.28 16.07 -8.72
C LEU A 360 24.27 15.00 -9.82
N LYS A 361 23.23 14.95 -10.67
CA LYS A 361 23.04 13.95 -11.74
C LYS A 361 23.01 12.50 -11.24
N ILE A 362 22.63 12.30 -9.97
CA ILE A 362 22.52 10.99 -9.37
C ILE A 362 21.09 10.48 -9.51
N ALA A 363 20.90 9.27 -10.03
CA ALA A 363 19.59 8.62 -10.13
C ALA A 363 19.10 8.26 -8.71
N PHE A 364 18.33 9.15 -8.09
CA PHE A 364 17.96 9.06 -6.69
C PHE A 364 16.45 8.96 -6.50
N ASN A 365 16.05 8.06 -5.64
CA ASN A 365 14.80 8.10 -4.89
C ASN A 365 15.10 7.62 -3.46
N TYR A 366 14.28 7.99 -2.48
CA TYR A 366 14.57 7.63 -1.09
C TYR A 366 14.74 6.12 -0.88
N HIS A 367 13.99 5.32 -1.62
CA HIS A 367 14.05 3.86 -1.51
C HIS A 367 15.39 3.28 -2.00
N SER A 368 16.14 4.01 -2.84
CA SER A 368 17.49 3.59 -3.27
C SER A 368 18.49 3.58 -2.11
N LEU A 369 18.33 4.43 -1.07
CA LEU A 369 19.13 4.36 0.17
C LEU A 369 18.97 3.00 0.85
N ARG A 370 17.72 2.57 1.00
CA ARG A 370 17.40 1.27 1.59
C ARG A 370 17.91 0.09 0.75
N HIS A 371 17.83 0.20 -0.59
CA HIS A 371 18.41 -0.80 -1.48
C HIS A 371 19.93 -0.87 -1.33
N THR A 372 20.58 0.28 -1.29
CA THR A 372 22.03 0.37 -1.09
C THR A 372 22.44 -0.25 0.24
N HIS A 373 21.76 0.13 1.34
CA HIS A 373 21.99 -0.44 2.66
C HIS A 373 21.95 -1.98 2.66
N ALA A 374 20.89 -2.54 2.10
CA ALA A 374 20.72 -3.98 2.05
C ALA A 374 21.76 -4.65 1.12
N THR A 375 22.09 -4.02 -0.01
CA THR A 375 23.12 -4.54 -0.93
C THR A 375 24.48 -4.60 -0.26
N ILE A 376 24.88 -3.53 0.45
CA ILE A 376 26.15 -3.49 1.20
C ILE A 376 26.17 -4.60 2.25
N LEU A 377 25.14 -4.74 3.07
CA LEU A 377 25.13 -5.79 4.10
C LEU A 377 25.25 -7.20 3.52
N ILE A 378 24.58 -7.47 2.41
CA ILE A 378 24.65 -8.78 1.76
C ILE A 378 26.02 -9.00 1.10
N GLN A 379 26.61 -7.97 0.52
CA GLN A 379 27.98 -8.04 -0.06
C GLN A 379 29.06 -8.28 1.00
N GLU A 380 28.88 -7.69 2.18
CA GLU A 380 29.75 -7.90 3.34
C GLU A 380 29.45 -9.21 4.11
N GLY A 381 28.64 -10.09 3.56
CA GLY A 381 28.38 -11.42 4.11
C GLY A 381 27.35 -11.49 5.24
N ALA A 382 26.57 -10.44 5.48
CA ALA A 382 25.52 -10.49 6.49
C ALA A 382 24.47 -11.56 6.18
N ASN A 383 23.98 -12.25 7.21
CA ASN A 383 22.94 -13.24 7.05
C ASN A 383 21.66 -12.62 6.45
N ILE A 384 21.12 -13.24 5.43
CA ILE A 384 19.90 -12.76 4.73
C ILE A 384 18.73 -12.61 5.68
N LYS A 385 18.62 -13.47 6.70
CA LYS A 385 17.57 -13.41 7.70
C LYS A 385 17.68 -12.14 8.56
N ASP A 386 18.90 -11.80 8.97
CA ASP A 386 19.16 -10.59 9.77
C ASP A 386 18.89 -9.33 8.96
N VAL A 387 19.28 -9.33 7.68
CA VAL A 387 18.96 -8.23 6.75
C VAL A 387 17.44 -8.10 6.55
N GLN A 388 16.72 -9.23 6.42
CA GLN A 388 15.27 -9.25 6.33
C GLN A 388 14.62 -8.62 7.55
N GLU A 389 15.02 -9.02 8.75
CA GLU A 389 14.50 -8.52 10.03
C GLU A 389 14.82 -7.04 10.21
N ARG A 390 16.07 -6.65 9.97
CA ARG A 390 16.51 -5.24 10.03
C ARG A 390 15.69 -4.35 9.11
N LEU A 391 15.39 -4.81 7.90
CA LEU A 391 14.56 -4.08 6.95
C LEU A 391 13.06 -4.18 7.26
N GLY A 392 12.59 -5.17 8.00
CA GLY A 392 11.17 -5.43 8.24
C GLY A 392 10.45 -5.87 6.96
N HIS A 393 11.04 -6.84 6.22
CA HIS A 393 10.40 -7.53 5.12
C HIS A 393 9.60 -8.73 5.65
N ALA A 394 8.34 -8.86 5.23
CA ALA A 394 7.49 -9.97 5.66
C ALA A 394 7.99 -11.33 5.15
N TYR A 395 8.65 -11.36 4.00
CA TYR A 395 9.15 -12.58 3.35
C TYR A 395 10.62 -12.41 2.94
N ALA A 396 11.42 -13.47 3.13
CA ALA A 396 12.83 -13.50 2.69
C ALA A 396 12.96 -13.38 1.16
N SER A 397 11.99 -13.90 0.41
CA SER A 397 11.93 -13.74 -1.05
C SER A 397 11.97 -12.28 -1.47
N THR A 398 11.34 -11.37 -0.73
CA THR A 398 11.38 -9.93 -1.02
C THR A 398 12.82 -9.37 -0.92
N THR A 399 13.61 -9.88 0.01
CA THR A 399 15.04 -9.55 0.15
C THR A 399 15.82 -10.19 -0.98
N LEU A 400 15.63 -11.49 -1.23
CA LEU A 400 16.31 -12.22 -2.30
C LEU A 400 16.00 -11.65 -3.68
N ASP A 401 14.74 -11.49 -4.06
CA ASP A 401 14.31 -10.95 -5.38
C ASP A 401 14.85 -9.54 -5.65
N SER A 402 15.15 -8.81 -4.57
CA SER A 402 15.72 -7.47 -4.68
C SER A 402 17.23 -7.48 -4.91
N TYR A 403 17.93 -8.55 -4.51
CA TYR A 403 19.41 -8.63 -4.45
C TYR A 403 20.00 -9.82 -5.19
N THR A 404 19.19 -10.63 -5.89
CA THR A 404 19.62 -11.78 -6.70
C THR A 404 20.45 -11.43 -7.95
N HIS A 405 20.78 -10.17 -8.17
CA HIS A 405 21.80 -9.83 -9.13
C HIS A 405 23.17 -10.11 -8.50
N ASN A 406 23.58 -11.43 -8.51
CA ASN A 406 24.93 -11.84 -8.17
C ASN A 406 25.91 -10.89 -8.83
N THR A 407 26.62 -10.08 -8.04
CA THR A 407 27.75 -9.33 -8.53
C THR A 407 28.81 -10.34 -8.96
N GLN A 408 29.69 -9.97 -9.89
CA GLN A 408 30.79 -10.82 -10.31
C GLN A 408 31.63 -11.27 -9.11
N GLN A 409 31.83 -10.37 -8.15
CA GLN A 409 32.52 -10.63 -6.89
C GLN A 409 31.84 -11.73 -6.04
N MET A 410 30.50 -11.75 -5.88
CA MET A 410 29.81 -12.83 -5.16
C MET A 410 29.95 -14.20 -5.84
N ARG A 411 30.07 -14.23 -7.17
CA ARG A 411 30.30 -15.46 -7.91
C ARG A 411 31.72 -15.98 -7.66
N GLU A 412 32.72 -15.12 -7.69
CA GLU A 412 34.13 -15.41 -7.42
C GLU A 412 34.32 -15.84 -5.97
N GLU A 413 33.69 -15.17 -5.00
CA GLU A 413 33.69 -15.54 -3.58
C GLU A 413 33.03 -16.89 -3.33
N SER A 414 31.94 -17.22 -4.02
CA SER A 414 31.29 -18.53 -3.88
C SER A 414 32.19 -19.67 -4.35
N VAL A 415 32.95 -19.46 -5.43
CA VAL A 415 33.95 -20.43 -5.93
C VAL A 415 35.07 -20.55 -4.91
N SER A 416 35.62 -19.44 -4.43
CA SER A 416 36.71 -19.40 -3.46
C SER A 416 36.34 -20.08 -2.12
N LEU A 417 35.10 -19.91 -1.65
CA LEU A 417 34.60 -20.61 -0.45
C LEU A 417 34.55 -22.13 -0.67
N PHE A 418 34.10 -22.57 -1.85
CA PHE A 418 34.03 -23.97 -2.17
C PHE A 418 35.46 -24.58 -2.32
N GLU A 419 36.37 -23.85 -2.93
CA GLU A 419 37.78 -24.25 -3.03
C GLU A 419 38.47 -24.37 -1.68
N LYS A 420 38.22 -23.40 -0.76
CA LYS A 420 38.72 -23.49 0.64
C LYS A 420 38.18 -24.72 1.37
N HIS A 421 36.91 -25.04 1.18
CA HIS A 421 36.31 -26.24 1.77
C HIS A 421 36.95 -27.52 1.21
N LEU A 422 37.09 -27.60 -0.10
CA LEU A 422 37.78 -28.75 -0.77
C LEU A 422 39.21 -28.90 -0.31
N THR A 423 39.97 -27.82 -0.26
CA THR A 423 41.37 -27.83 0.17
C THR A 423 41.49 -28.31 1.61
N SER A 424 40.60 -27.86 2.51
CA SER A 424 40.58 -28.33 3.90
C SER A 424 40.21 -29.81 4.06
N TYR A 425 39.40 -30.35 3.14
CA TYR A 425 38.95 -31.75 3.18
C TYR A 425 39.96 -32.67 2.51
N VAL A 426 40.51 -32.26 1.38
CA VAL A 426 41.52 -33.07 0.60
C VAL A 426 42.83 -33.19 1.38
N TYR A 427 43.29 -32.11 2.02
CA TYR A 427 44.51 -32.19 2.87
C TYR A 427 44.31 -33.08 4.11
N LYS A 428 43.11 -33.10 4.76
CA LYS A 428 42.84 -34.04 5.85
C LYS A 428 42.81 -35.49 5.41
N VAL A 429 42.27 -35.80 4.24
CA VAL A 429 42.20 -37.18 3.72
C VAL A 429 43.55 -37.68 3.26
N CYS A 430 44.49 -36.82 2.88
CA CYS A 430 45.85 -37.21 2.50
C CYS A 430 46.78 -37.44 3.73
N THR A 431 46.55 -36.72 4.83
CA THR A 431 47.35 -36.90 6.07
C THR A 431 46.88 -38.09 6.91
N ASP A 432 45.63 -38.57 6.78
CA ASP A 432 45.12 -39.75 7.50
C ASP A 432 45.40 -41.08 6.75
N ARG A 433 46.18 -41.09 5.63
CA ARG A 433 46.57 -42.30 4.90
C ARG A 433 48.04 -42.67 5.06
N ASP A 434 48.80 -41.88 5.78
CA ASP A 434 50.24 -42.11 6.03
C ASP A 434 50.55 -42.45 7.51
N GLU A 435 49.51 -42.94 8.30
CA GLU A 435 49.70 -43.59 9.59
C GLU A 435 49.28 -45.11 9.48
#